data_049a2edeb2ea30624000a66f8a5041d3
#
_entry.id   049a2edeb2ea30624000a66f8a5041d3
#
_cell.length_a   1.000
_cell.length_b   1.000
_cell.length_c   1.000
_cell.angle_alpha   90.00
_cell.angle_beta   90.00
_cell.angle_gamma   90.00
#
_symmetry.space_group_name_H-M   'P 1'
#
loop_
_entity.id
_entity.type
_entity.pdbx_description
1 polymer ?
#
loop_
_entity_poly.entity_id
_entity_poly.type
_entity_poly.pdbx_seq_one_letter_code
_entity_poly.pdbx_strand_id
1 'polypeptide(L)'
;MSTGGLFDSPAAGFDAPFDLLDACHGRVRRMLALLQRLQAHLAAQGADEQARQAARDVMRYFDLAAPAHHEDEERHVFPALLHADPARWGPVVARLREDHAQMADEWQRSREALAGVAAGRWDPATQTQALSWARFAALYAGHLVT
;
A
#
# COMPACT_ATOMS: atom_id res chain seq x y z
N MET A 1 -16.05 -10.78 17.08
CA MET A 1 -16.08 -10.83 16.18
C MET A 1 -16.69 -9.96 15.33
N SER A 2 -16.57 -8.94 15.26
CA SER A 2 -17.28 -8.06 14.49
C SER A 2 -16.89 -7.96 13.09
N THR A 3 -15.97 -8.75 12.69
CA THR A 3 -15.68 -8.84 11.29
C THR A 3 -16.91 -9.22 10.51
N GLY A 4 -17.82 -9.89 11.16
CA GLY A 4 -19.06 -10.22 10.53
C GLY A 4 -19.84 -9.01 10.06
N GLY A 5 -19.74 -7.88 10.76
CA GLY A 5 -20.46 -6.69 10.39
C GLY A 5 -20.16 -6.20 8.99
N LEU A 6 -18.95 -6.39 8.54
CA LEU A 6 -18.55 -5.99 7.20
C LEU A 6 -19.21 -6.88 6.15
N PHE A 7 -19.31 -8.15 6.43
CA PHE A 7 -19.90 -9.11 5.48
C PHE A 7 -21.39 -9.25 5.65
N ASP A 8 -21.90 -8.91 6.81
CA ASP A 8 -23.30 -9.07 7.12
C ASP A 8 -24.18 -7.97 6.55
N SER A 9 -23.58 -6.99 5.93
CA SER A 9 -24.32 -5.88 5.40
C SER A 9 -24.17 -5.83 3.89
N PRO A 10 -25.00 -6.57 3.16
CA PRO A 10 -24.94 -6.54 1.70
C PRO A 10 -25.18 -5.15 1.14
N ALA A 11 -25.99 -4.36 1.83
CA ALA A 11 -26.25 -3.00 1.43
C ALA A 11 -24.95 -2.17 1.47
N ALA A 12 -24.08 -2.48 2.38
CA ALA A 12 -22.78 -1.83 2.45
C ALA A 12 -21.95 -2.09 1.19
N GLY A 13 -22.17 -3.22 0.52
CA GLY A 13 -21.49 -3.54 -0.71
C GLY A 13 -21.82 -2.59 -1.84
N PHE A 14 -23.02 -2.01 -1.84
CA PHE A 14 -23.43 -1.08 -2.86
C PHE A 14 -23.21 0.36 -2.43
N ASP A 15 -23.51 0.65 -1.18
CA ASP A 15 -23.45 2.03 -0.69
C ASP A 15 -22.07 2.41 -0.18
N ALA A 16 -21.22 1.41 0.00
CA ALA A 16 -20.00 1.61 0.72
C ALA A 16 -18.73 1.13 0.02
N PRO A 17 -18.59 1.25 -1.31
CA PRO A 17 -17.26 1.06 -1.89
C PRO A 17 -16.26 2.06 -1.32
N PHE A 18 -16.72 3.27 -0.96
CA PHE A 18 -15.87 4.28 -0.36
C PHE A 18 -15.51 3.94 1.09
N ASP A 19 -16.43 3.36 1.85
CA ASP A 19 -16.13 2.90 3.21
C ASP A 19 -15.12 1.78 3.21
N LEU A 20 -15.25 0.86 2.27
CA LEU A 20 -14.31 -0.22 2.10
C LEU A 20 -12.93 0.31 1.71
N LEU A 21 -12.89 1.28 0.81
CA LEU A 21 -11.66 1.95 0.44
C LEU A 21 -11.02 2.62 1.64
N ASP A 22 -11.79 3.30 2.46
CA ASP A 22 -11.27 3.97 3.65
C ASP A 22 -10.63 2.98 4.61
N ALA A 23 -11.27 1.83 4.82
CA ALA A 23 -10.71 0.77 5.68
C ALA A 23 -9.40 0.24 5.13
N CYS A 24 -9.35 0.00 3.82
CA CYS A 24 -8.14 -0.46 3.15
C CYS A 24 -7.04 0.59 3.19
N HIS A 25 -7.40 1.85 2.97
CA HIS A 25 -6.44 2.95 3.04
C HIS A 25 -5.88 3.12 4.45
N GLY A 26 -6.68 2.86 5.47
CA GLY A 26 -6.21 2.86 6.84
C GLY A 26 -5.10 1.83 7.08
N ARG A 27 -5.26 0.64 6.51
CA ARG A 27 -4.22 -0.39 6.59
C ARG A 27 -2.96 0.01 5.83
N VAL A 28 -3.12 0.60 4.65
CA VAL A 28 -1.98 1.10 3.88
C VAL A 28 -1.21 2.14 4.68
N ARG A 29 -1.93 3.10 5.26
CA ARG A 29 -1.29 4.15 6.07
C ARG A 29 -0.51 3.58 7.24
N ARG A 30 -1.05 2.56 7.90
CA ARG A 30 -0.35 1.91 9.00
C ARG A 30 0.92 1.21 8.53
N MET A 31 0.87 0.58 7.37
CA MET A 31 2.05 -0.09 6.80
C MET A 31 3.10 0.90 6.33
N LEU A 32 2.69 2.03 5.75
CA LEU A 32 3.62 3.09 5.39
C LEU A 32 4.26 3.71 6.63
N ALA A 33 3.50 3.87 7.71
CA ALA A 33 4.04 4.35 8.97
C ALA A 33 5.04 3.35 9.55
N LEU A 34 4.74 2.06 9.46
CA LEU A 34 5.67 1.02 9.88
C LEU A 34 6.97 1.08 9.07
N LEU A 35 6.87 1.29 7.77
CA LEU A 35 8.05 1.44 6.91
C LEU A 35 8.90 2.64 7.33
N GLN A 36 8.28 3.76 7.66
CA GLN A 36 9.00 4.94 8.13
C GLN A 36 9.70 4.67 9.46
N ARG A 37 9.00 4.00 10.39
CA ARG A 37 9.61 3.63 11.67
C ARG A 37 10.76 2.66 11.47
N LEU A 38 10.63 1.74 10.51
CA LEU A 38 11.68 0.81 10.17
C LEU A 38 12.93 1.53 9.69
N GLN A 39 12.78 2.55 8.84
CA GLN A 39 13.92 3.35 8.37
C GLN A 39 14.67 3.98 9.54
N ALA A 40 13.93 4.60 10.47
CA ALA A 40 14.53 5.22 11.64
C ALA A 40 15.21 4.19 12.54
N HIS A 41 14.58 3.03 12.71
CA HIS A 41 15.12 1.95 13.52
C HIS A 41 16.43 1.40 12.92
N LEU A 42 16.45 1.21 11.60
CA LEU A 42 17.65 0.73 10.91
C LEU A 42 18.82 1.69 11.08
N ALA A 43 18.54 2.99 11.01
CA ALA A 43 19.60 3.99 11.19
C ALA A 43 20.18 3.95 12.61
N ALA A 44 19.36 3.66 13.62
CA ALA A 44 19.78 3.65 15.01
C ALA A 44 20.31 2.29 15.47
N GLN A 45 19.68 1.20 15.05
CA GLN A 45 19.92 -0.15 15.59
C GLN A 45 20.39 -1.17 14.57
N GLY A 46 20.33 -0.84 13.29
CA GLY A 46 20.67 -1.78 12.23
C GLY A 46 19.59 -2.84 12.03
N ALA A 47 19.95 -3.88 11.29
CA ALA A 47 19.01 -4.96 10.93
C ALA A 47 18.92 -6.00 12.05
N ASP A 48 18.43 -5.59 13.21
CA ASP A 48 18.20 -6.49 14.33
C ASP A 48 16.91 -7.30 14.14
N GLU A 49 16.52 -8.08 15.14
CA GLU A 49 15.34 -8.94 15.03
C GLU A 49 14.04 -8.15 14.85
N GLN A 50 13.93 -7.01 15.51
CA GLN A 50 12.75 -6.15 15.33
C GLN A 50 12.67 -5.61 13.90
N ALA A 51 13.81 -5.18 13.35
CA ALA A 51 13.86 -4.70 11.98
C ALA A 51 13.51 -5.81 10.99
N ARG A 52 14.03 -7.00 11.22
CA ARG A 52 13.75 -8.15 10.34
C ARG A 52 12.26 -8.50 10.35
N GLN A 53 11.63 -8.49 11.52
CA GLN A 53 10.21 -8.79 11.63
C GLN A 53 9.37 -7.70 10.95
N ALA A 54 9.71 -6.43 11.18
CA ALA A 54 9.01 -5.33 10.53
C ALA A 54 9.12 -5.42 9.01
N ALA A 55 10.30 -5.75 8.50
CA ALA A 55 10.50 -5.93 7.06
C ALA A 55 9.61 -7.04 6.51
N ARG A 56 9.52 -8.16 7.21
CA ARG A 56 8.65 -9.27 6.79
C ARG A 56 7.18 -8.85 6.78
N ASP A 57 6.75 -8.10 7.77
CA ASP A 57 5.36 -7.64 7.85
C ASP A 57 5.01 -6.69 6.70
N VAL A 58 5.89 -5.74 6.41
CA VAL A 58 5.71 -4.82 5.30
C VAL A 58 5.68 -5.58 3.97
N MET A 59 6.61 -6.52 3.79
CA MET A 59 6.66 -7.33 2.57
C MET A 59 5.39 -8.14 2.38
N ARG A 60 4.91 -8.77 3.44
CA ARG A 60 3.69 -9.57 3.34
C ARG A 60 2.50 -8.71 2.91
N TYR A 61 2.38 -7.55 3.51
CA TYR A 61 1.26 -6.66 3.17
C TYR A 61 1.32 -6.24 1.69
N PHE A 62 2.45 -5.72 1.25
CA PHE A 62 2.56 -5.18 -0.11
C PHE A 62 2.70 -6.26 -1.17
N ASP A 63 3.11 -7.47 -0.81
CA ASP A 63 3.12 -8.59 -1.75
C ASP A 63 1.73 -9.20 -1.96
N LEU A 64 0.89 -9.18 -0.93
CA LEU A 64 -0.38 -9.92 -0.95
C LEU A 64 -1.60 -9.02 -0.85
N ALA A 65 -1.70 -8.25 0.23
CA ALA A 65 -2.93 -7.50 0.51
C ALA A 65 -3.09 -6.30 -0.41
N ALA A 66 -2.02 -5.57 -0.69
CA ALA A 66 -2.10 -4.40 -1.53
C ALA A 66 -2.46 -4.73 -2.99
N PRO A 67 -1.85 -5.75 -3.63
CA PRO A 67 -2.29 -6.13 -4.96
C PRO A 67 -3.74 -6.60 -5.01
N ALA A 68 -4.19 -7.34 -4.00
CA ALA A 68 -5.58 -7.78 -3.92
C ALA A 68 -6.54 -6.59 -3.81
N HIS A 69 -6.16 -5.59 -3.02
CA HIS A 69 -6.93 -4.35 -2.88
C HIS A 69 -6.99 -3.59 -4.21
N HIS A 70 -5.87 -3.46 -4.91
CA HIS A 70 -5.84 -2.80 -6.22
C HIS A 70 -6.72 -3.53 -7.24
N GLU A 71 -6.70 -4.85 -7.22
CA GLU A 71 -7.54 -5.66 -8.08
C GLU A 71 -9.02 -5.43 -7.79
N ASP A 72 -9.39 -5.35 -6.50
CA ASP A 72 -10.76 -5.06 -6.11
C ASP A 72 -11.20 -3.69 -6.59
N GLU A 73 -10.35 -2.70 -6.50
CA GLU A 73 -10.64 -1.36 -7.01
C GLU A 73 -10.91 -1.41 -8.52
N GLU A 74 -10.05 -2.09 -9.26
CA GLU A 74 -10.17 -2.13 -10.72
C GLU A 74 -11.35 -2.95 -11.18
N ARG A 75 -11.73 -3.99 -10.45
CA ARG A 75 -12.85 -4.83 -10.81
C ARG A 75 -14.20 -4.28 -10.40
N HIS A 76 -14.25 -3.60 -9.25
CA HIS A 76 -15.53 -3.26 -8.63
C HIS A 76 -15.74 -1.77 -8.45
N VAL A 77 -14.73 -1.03 -8.04
CA VAL A 77 -14.87 0.41 -7.76
C VAL A 77 -14.81 1.22 -9.04
N PHE A 78 -13.80 1.02 -9.85
CA PHE A 78 -13.61 1.81 -11.06
C PHE A 78 -14.76 1.62 -12.06
N PRO A 79 -15.23 0.41 -12.33
CA PRO A 79 -16.39 0.25 -13.21
C PRO A 79 -17.65 0.93 -12.67
N ALA A 80 -17.87 0.88 -11.37
CA ALA A 80 -19.04 1.53 -10.75
C ALA A 80 -18.96 3.05 -10.91
N LEU A 81 -17.79 3.64 -10.72
CA LEU A 81 -17.58 5.08 -10.89
C LEU A 81 -17.80 5.49 -12.35
N LEU A 82 -17.24 4.73 -13.28
CA LEU A 82 -17.38 5.01 -14.71
C LEU A 82 -18.81 4.88 -15.16
N HIS A 83 -19.54 3.92 -14.62
CA HIS A 83 -20.95 3.76 -14.94
C HIS A 83 -21.79 4.91 -14.40
N ALA A 84 -21.47 5.39 -13.20
CA ALA A 84 -22.23 6.45 -12.55
C ALA A 84 -22.06 7.80 -13.28
N ASP A 85 -20.83 8.16 -13.62
CA ASP A 85 -20.54 9.43 -14.29
C ASP A 85 -19.22 9.35 -15.05
N PRO A 86 -19.25 8.89 -16.31
CA PRO A 86 -18.02 8.69 -17.08
C PRO A 86 -17.22 9.96 -17.28
N ALA A 87 -17.89 11.09 -17.46
CA ALA A 87 -17.21 12.35 -17.71
C ALA A 87 -16.43 12.81 -16.49
N ARG A 88 -17.00 12.61 -15.30
CA ARG A 88 -16.38 13.01 -14.05
C ARG A 88 -15.26 12.04 -13.65
N TRP A 89 -15.53 10.74 -13.74
CA TRP A 89 -14.63 9.74 -13.18
C TRP A 89 -13.63 9.16 -14.17
N GLY A 90 -13.84 9.34 -15.47
CA GLY A 90 -12.94 8.81 -16.49
C GLY A 90 -11.48 9.21 -16.26
N PRO A 91 -11.18 10.53 -16.19
CA PRO A 91 -9.79 10.95 -15.97
C PRO A 91 -9.23 10.51 -14.62
N VAL A 92 -10.07 10.48 -13.59
CA VAL A 92 -9.64 10.05 -12.25
C VAL A 92 -9.26 8.57 -12.25
N VAL A 93 -10.12 7.73 -12.84
CA VAL A 93 -9.87 6.29 -12.93
C VAL A 93 -8.60 6.01 -13.75
N ALA A 94 -8.41 6.73 -14.86
CA ALA A 94 -7.21 6.57 -15.68
C ALA A 94 -5.95 6.88 -14.85
N ARG A 95 -5.97 7.94 -14.06
CA ARG A 95 -4.86 8.29 -13.20
C ARG A 95 -4.61 7.26 -12.11
N LEU A 96 -5.67 6.77 -11.49
CA LEU A 96 -5.54 5.76 -10.43
C LEU A 96 -4.96 4.45 -10.96
N ARG A 97 -5.34 4.05 -12.19
CA ARG A 97 -4.74 2.88 -12.84
C ARG A 97 -3.26 3.08 -13.11
N GLU A 98 -2.88 4.27 -13.55
CA GLU A 98 -1.47 4.60 -13.76
C GLU A 98 -0.71 4.54 -12.44
N ASP A 99 -1.32 5.05 -11.35
CA ASP A 99 -0.72 4.98 -10.02
C ASP A 99 -0.47 3.53 -9.61
N HIS A 100 -1.42 2.64 -9.87
CA HIS A 100 -1.25 1.21 -9.54
C HIS A 100 -0.04 0.61 -10.28
N ALA A 101 0.15 0.96 -11.55
CA ALA A 101 1.29 0.48 -12.31
C ALA A 101 2.61 1.01 -11.75
N GLN A 102 2.66 2.28 -11.39
CA GLN A 102 3.85 2.88 -10.79
C GLN A 102 4.14 2.30 -9.42
N MET A 103 3.10 2.04 -8.64
CA MET A 103 3.24 1.40 -7.33
C MET A 103 3.87 0.02 -7.45
N ALA A 104 3.45 -0.76 -8.44
CA ALA A 104 4.01 -2.09 -8.66
C ALA A 104 5.51 -2.02 -8.99
N ASP A 105 5.90 -1.07 -9.84
CA ASP A 105 7.30 -0.88 -10.20
C ASP A 105 8.14 -0.42 -9.02
N GLU A 106 7.66 0.57 -8.28
CA GLU A 106 8.38 1.08 -7.11
C GLU A 106 8.44 0.02 -5.99
N TRP A 107 7.40 -0.78 -5.88
CA TRP A 107 7.41 -1.87 -4.90
C TRP A 107 8.51 -2.89 -5.19
N GLN A 108 8.72 -3.25 -6.46
CA GLN A 108 9.79 -4.19 -6.81
C GLN A 108 11.16 -3.70 -6.34
N ARG A 109 11.43 -2.42 -6.50
CA ARG A 109 12.70 -1.81 -6.04
C ARG A 109 12.79 -1.79 -4.51
N SER A 110 11.71 -1.37 -3.85
CA SER A 110 11.67 -1.29 -2.40
C SER A 110 11.75 -2.68 -1.75
N ARG A 111 11.16 -3.66 -2.39
CA ARG A 111 11.13 -5.03 -1.90
C ARG A 111 12.53 -5.64 -1.81
N GLU A 112 13.39 -5.35 -2.77
CA GLU A 112 14.76 -5.87 -2.74
C GLU A 112 15.49 -5.43 -1.48
N ALA A 113 15.36 -4.15 -1.12
CA ALA A 113 15.97 -3.63 0.10
C ALA A 113 15.37 -4.28 1.35
N LEU A 114 14.04 -4.42 1.37
CA LEU A 114 13.34 -5.06 2.50
C LEU A 114 13.72 -6.52 2.65
N ALA A 115 13.88 -7.24 1.54
CA ALA A 115 14.32 -8.64 1.58
C ALA A 115 15.72 -8.75 2.19
N GLY A 116 16.60 -7.80 1.89
CA GLY A 116 17.90 -7.72 2.51
C GLY A 116 17.81 -7.54 4.01
N VAL A 117 16.96 -6.62 4.47
CA VAL A 117 16.73 -6.38 5.90
C VAL A 117 16.18 -7.64 6.57
N ALA A 118 15.20 -8.29 5.95
CA ALA A 118 14.60 -9.52 6.48
C ALA A 118 15.66 -10.62 6.64
N ALA A 119 16.69 -10.61 5.81
CA ALA A 119 17.81 -11.53 5.89
C ALA A 119 18.92 -11.04 6.82
N GLY A 120 18.73 -9.93 7.51
CA GLY A 120 19.71 -9.38 8.44
C GLY A 120 20.80 -8.54 7.80
N ARG A 121 20.57 -8.07 6.57
CA ARG A 121 21.54 -7.24 5.85
C ARG A 121 21.03 -5.81 5.72
N TRP A 122 21.81 -4.87 6.17
CA TRP A 122 21.50 -3.46 6.01
C TRP A 122 22.82 -2.67 5.96
N ASP A 123 22.96 -1.87 4.91
CA ASP A 123 24.11 -0.99 4.77
C ASP A 123 23.63 0.46 4.86
N PRO A 124 23.91 1.15 5.97
CA PRO A 124 23.47 2.54 6.13
C PRO A 124 24.07 3.50 5.12
N ALA A 125 25.13 3.10 4.44
CA ALA A 125 25.73 3.93 3.40
C ALA A 125 24.96 3.90 2.08
N THR A 126 23.98 2.99 1.95
CA THR A 126 23.21 2.82 0.72
C THR A 126 22.00 3.75 0.73
N GLN A 127 22.23 5.00 0.39
CA GLN A 127 21.15 6.01 0.40
C GLN A 127 20.09 5.77 -0.67
N THR A 128 20.44 5.06 -1.73
CA THR A 128 19.50 4.72 -2.80
C THR A 128 18.27 3.98 -2.27
N GLN A 129 18.45 3.15 -1.27
CA GLN A 129 17.34 2.37 -0.68
C GLN A 129 16.36 3.27 0.06
N ALA A 130 16.89 4.23 0.84
CA ALA A 130 16.05 5.18 1.55
C ALA A 130 15.24 6.03 0.58
N LEU A 131 15.83 6.45 -0.53
CA LEU A 131 15.12 7.22 -1.57
C LEU A 131 14.02 6.41 -2.23
N SER A 132 14.26 5.13 -2.48
CA SER A 132 13.27 4.25 -3.06
C SER A 132 12.06 4.11 -2.14
N TRP A 133 12.27 3.93 -0.84
CA TRP A 133 11.18 3.83 0.12
C TRP A 133 10.41 5.14 0.25
N ALA A 134 11.10 6.26 0.21
CA ALA A 134 10.46 7.57 0.25
C ALA A 134 9.57 7.81 -0.98
N ARG A 135 10.04 7.42 -2.16
CA ARG A 135 9.25 7.51 -3.38
C ARG A 135 8.02 6.63 -3.32
N PHE A 136 8.18 5.41 -2.84
CA PHE A 136 7.09 4.46 -2.69
C PHE A 136 6.02 5.02 -1.76
N ALA A 137 6.42 5.53 -0.61
CA ALA A 137 5.51 6.12 0.35
C ALA A 137 4.80 7.36 -0.21
N ALA A 138 5.53 8.22 -0.93
CA ALA A 138 4.96 9.42 -1.53
C ALA A 138 3.92 9.08 -2.60
N LEU A 139 4.19 8.04 -3.39
CA LEU A 139 3.27 7.60 -4.43
C LEU A 139 1.95 7.12 -3.81
N TYR A 140 2.02 6.35 -2.74
CA TYR A 140 0.82 5.92 -2.03
C TYR A 140 0.08 7.10 -1.39
N ALA A 141 0.82 8.04 -0.79
CA ALA A 141 0.20 9.21 -0.18
C ALA A 141 -0.58 10.01 -1.22
N GLY A 142 -0.01 10.20 -2.41
CA GLY A 142 -0.70 10.88 -3.50
C GLY A 142 -1.96 10.14 -3.96
N HIS A 143 -1.89 8.81 -4.02
CA HIS A 143 -3.02 7.99 -4.41
C HIS A 143 -4.16 8.07 -3.39
N LEU A 144 -3.83 8.11 -2.11
CA LEU A 144 -4.82 8.09 -1.02
C LEU A 144 -5.63 9.37 -0.92
N VAL A 145 -5.13 10.50 -1.42
CA VAL A 145 -5.86 11.76 -1.37
C VAL A 145 -6.72 12.01 -2.61
N THR A 146 -6.76 11.06 -3.51
CA THR A 146 -7.60 11.14 -4.70
C THR A 146 -8.98 10.52 -4.47
#